data_b1a2fd892cd2ea8577358dbe5275c83b
#
_entry.id   b1a2fd892cd2ea8577358dbe5275c83b
#
_cell.length_a   1.000
_cell.length_b   1.000
_cell.length_c   1.000
_cell.angle_alpha   90.00
_cell.angle_beta   90.00
_cell.angle_gamma   90.00
#
_symmetry.space_group_name_H-M   'P 1'
#
loop_
_entity.id
_entity.type
_entity.pdbx_description
1 polymer ?
#
loop_
_entity_poly.entity_id
_entity_poly.type
_entity_poly.pdbx_seq_one_letter_code
_entity_poly.pdbx_strand_id
1 'polypeptide(L)'
;MSLIAKATSVVGGAVAAMRRRNSPREQAMGAQPKIPQAQNQGIMTLKMPIAEGWKNGRLPICADGLKVNVFASDLDHPRWIEVLPNGDVLVAESKEQPGPPRTLMDHAAQATMRRVKAIGKSANRVTLLRDEDGDGVAETRNIFVENQNQPFGMALVGDKFFLGNTDGIKVFDYVSGATSLDGEGQTLVTFKPHGHWTRSLLVSADQSKIYAGVGSLTNIADQGMDIENGRAAIWELDVATQEARVFATGLRNAVGMAWEPNTQRLWTVVNERDGLGDETPPDYLTSVVDGGFYGWPYSYWDRIVDDRVPQDPEKVANSIVPDYALGGHTASLGLCWMPSGTLPGFGEGMVIGQHGSWNRSILSGYKLIFVPFKDGMPAGKPRDILTGFLSEDEKFAYGRPVGVTLGADCKSLLIADDVGDVIFRVTAL
;
A
#
# COMPACT_ATOMS: atom_id res chain seq x y z
N MET A 1 -9.35 -29.22 -11.41
CA MET A 1 -9.90 -27.90 -11.78
C MET A 1 -11.41 -27.98 -11.69
N SER A 2 -12.05 -27.29 -10.74
CA SER A 2 -13.51 -27.35 -10.61
C SER A 2 -14.20 -26.58 -11.75
N LEU A 3 -15.39 -27.01 -12.14
CA LEU A 3 -16.20 -26.35 -13.18
C LEU A 3 -16.48 -24.87 -12.88
N ILE A 4 -16.53 -24.49 -11.61
CA ILE A 4 -16.77 -23.11 -11.15
C ILE A 4 -15.59 -22.17 -11.49
N ALA A 5 -14.34 -22.66 -11.40
CA ALA A 5 -13.16 -21.86 -11.78
C ALA A 5 -13.08 -21.65 -13.31
N LYS A 6 -13.60 -22.59 -14.11
CA LYS A 6 -13.75 -22.41 -15.55
C LYS A 6 -14.88 -21.45 -15.92
N ALA A 7 -16.02 -21.50 -15.22
CA ALA A 7 -17.16 -20.62 -15.49
C ALA A 7 -16.84 -19.14 -15.15
N THR A 8 -16.19 -18.86 -14.01
CA THR A 8 -15.79 -17.49 -13.67
C THR A 8 -14.73 -16.92 -14.61
N SER A 9 -13.80 -17.75 -15.11
CA SER A 9 -12.78 -17.28 -16.08
C SER A 9 -13.37 -17.02 -17.47
N VAL A 10 -14.37 -17.78 -17.88
CA VAL A 10 -15.01 -17.64 -19.21
C VAL A 10 -15.98 -16.46 -19.23
N VAL A 11 -16.79 -16.27 -18.19
CA VAL A 11 -17.70 -15.11 -18.09
C VAL A 11 -16.92 -13.81 -17.87
N GLY A 12 -15.88 -13.83 -17.03
CA GLY A 12 -14.97 -12.71 -16.86
C GLY A 12 -14.23 -12.34 -18.15
N GLY A 13 -13.77 -13.34 -18.92
CA GLY A 13 -13.08 -13.13 -20.20
C GLY A 13 -13.97 -12.56 -21.30
N ALA A 14 -15.23 -12.98 -21.41
CA ALA A 14 -16.16 -12.48 -22.42
C ALA A 14 -16.61 -11.03 -22.12
N VAL A 15 -16.89 -10.70 -20.87
CA VAL A 15 -17.22 -9.34 -20.44
C VAL A 15 -16.00 -8.42 -20.57
N ALA A 16 -14.78 -8.93 -20.29
CA ALA A 16 -13.54 -8.21 -20.48
C ALA A 16 -13.26 -7.89 -21.97
N ALA A 17 -13.55 -8.82 -22.89
CA ALA A 17 -13.35 -8.61 -24.32
C ALA A 17 -14.29 -7.54 -24.92
N MET A 18 -15.53 -7.41 -24.41
CA MET A 18 -16.46 -6.35 -24.80
C MET A 18 -16.07 -4.96 -24.28
N ARG A 19 -15.42 -4.87 -23.11
CA ARG A 19 -15.03 -3.61 -22.49
C ARG A 19 -13.70 -3.05 -22.96
N ARG A 20 -12.86 -3.83 -23.65
CA ARG A 20 -11.53 -3.42 -24.17
C ARG A 20 -11.57 -2.19 -25.10
N ARG A 21 -12.75 -1.79 -25.61
CA ARG A 21 -12.86 -0.74 -26.64
C ARG A 21 -13.00 0.69 -26.12
N ASN A 22 -13.18 0.93 -24.79
CA ASN A 22 -13.62 2.25 -24.30
C ASN A 22 -12.89 2.84 -23.09
N SER A 23 -11.72 2.34 -22.68
CA SER A 23 -11.01 2.91 -21.52
C SER A 23 -9.68 3.54 -21.91
N PRO A 24 -9.58 4.87 -22.00
CA PRO A 24 -8.31 5.56 -22.16
C PRO A 24 -7.58 5.66 -20.81
N ARG A 25 -6.90 4.58 -20.39
CA ARG A 25 -6.13 4.48 -19.14
C ARG A 25 -5.27 5.71 -18.85
N GLU A 26 -4.53 6.18 -19.86
CA GLU A 26 -3.59 7.28 -19.71
C GLU A 26 -4.25 8.63 -19.45
N GLN A 27 -5.51 8.78 -19.80
CA GLN A 27 -6.25 10.03 -19.59
C GLN A 27 -6.82 10.14 -18.17
N ALA A 28 -6.98 8.99 -17.48
CA ALA A 28 -7.45 8.94 -16.10
C ALA A 28 -6.32 9.04 -15.06
N MET A 29 -5.13 9.49 -15.46
CA MET A 29 -3.94 9.60 -14.60
C MET A 29 -3.34 11.00 -14.69
N GLY A 30 -2.66 11.42 -13.61
CA GLY A 30 -1.95 12.70 -13.55
C GLY A 30 -2.67 13.74 -12.69
N ALA A 31 -2.16 14.98 -12.72
CA ALA A 31 -2.71 16.09 -11.93
C ALA A 31 -4.05 16.63 -12.49
N GLN A 32 -4.33 16.40 -13.77
CA GLN A 32 -5.59 16.81 -14.43
C GLN A 32 -6.19 15.62 -15.18
N PRO A 33 -6.63 14.57 -14.50
CA PRO A 33 -7.17 13.38 -15.14
C PRO A 33 -8.57 13.65 -15.71
N LYS A 34 -8.91 12.95 -16.79
CA LYS A 34 -10.28 12.85 -17.29
C LYS A 34 -10.91 11.61 -16.71
N ILE A 35 -11.64 11.75 -15.61
CA ILE A 35 -12.30 10.63 -14.96
C ILE A 35 -13.53 10.20 -15.76
N PRO A 36 -13.63 8.93 -16.20
CA PRO A 36 -14.82 8.42 -16.87
C PRO A 36 -16.02 8.44 -15.94
N GLN A 37 -17.22 8.51 -16.54
CA GLN A 37 -18.45 8.39 -15.76
C GLN A 37 -18.50 7.04 -15.03
N ALA A 38 -19.00 7.06 -13.81
CA ALA A 38 -19.23 5.87 -13.02
C ALA A 38 -20.14 4.88 -13.77
N GLN A 39 -19.70 3.63 -13.81
CA GLN A 39 -20.49 2.52 -14.33
C GLN A 39 -20.98 1.70 -13.16
N ASN A 40 -22.26 1.84 -12.79
CA ASN A 40 -22.86 1.04 -11.74
C ASN A 40 -22.78 -0.45 -12.12
N GLN A 41 -21.85 -1.17 -11.50
CA GLN A 41 -21.67 -2.60 -11.71
C GLN A 41 -22.55 -3.35 -10.70
N GLY A 42 -23.65 -3.91 -11.13
CA GLY A 42 -24.48 -4.79 -10.27
C GLY A 42 -23.68 -5.99 -9.76
N ILE A 43 -22.74 -6.50 -10.58
CA ILE A 43 -21.75 -7.52 -10.20
C ILE A 43 -20.38 -6.96 -10.57
N MET A 44 -19.50 -6.81 -9.58
CA MET A 44 -18.12 -6.37 -9.81
C MET A 44 -17.37 -7.36 -10.71
N THR A 45 -16.53 -6.83 -11.60
CA THR A 45 -15.58 -7.64 -12.36
C THR A 45 -14.56 -8.22 -11.39
N LEU A 46 -14.37 -9.53 -11.40
CA LEU A 46 -13.35 -10.23 -10.61
C LEU A 46 -12.34 -10.88 -11.56
N LYS A 47 -11.08 -10.47 -11.44
CA LYS A 47 -9.97 -11.08 -12.17
C LYS A 47 -8.76 -11.16 -11.25
N MET A 48 -8.54 -12.34 -10.68
CA MET A 48 -7.47 -12.58 -9.73
C MET A 48 -6.42 -13.50 -10.38
N PRO A 49 -5.21 -13.00 -10.66
CA PRO A 49 -4.13 -13.84 -11.16
C PRO A 49 -3.70 -14.82 -10.07
N ILE A 50 -3.32 -16.02 -10.47
CA ILE A 50 -2.82 -17.04 -9.55
C ILE A 50 -1.46 -16.59 -9.03
N ALA A 51 -1.26 -16.56 -7.72
CA ALA A 51 0.02 -16.29 -7.12
C ALA A 51 1.01 -17.42 -7.42
N GLU A 52 2.03 -17.15 -8.20
CA GLU A 52 3.05 -18.12 -8.60
C GLU A 52 4.37 -17.91 -7.87
N GLY A 53 4.74 -16.68 -7.58
CA GLY A 53 6.06 -16.30 -7.07
C GLY A 53 7.15 -16.33 -8.15
N TRP A 54 8.36 -15.95 -7.77
CA TRP A 54 9.54 -15.90 -8.64
C TRP A 54 10.22 -17.27 -8.70
N LYS A 55 10.18 -17.91 -9.85
CA LYS A 55 10.74 -19.25 -10.07
C LYS A 55 11.81 -19.21 -11.16
N ASN A 56 12.72 -20.18 -11.13
CA ASN A 56 13.73 -20.39 -12.16
C ASN A 56 14.62 -19.16 -12.41
N GLY A 57 14.98 -18.41 -11.36
CA GLY A 57 15.84 -17.23 -11.48
C GLY A 57 15.19 -16.02 -12.16
N ARG A 58 13.85 -16.03 -12.33
CA ARG A 58 13.12 -14.86 -12.85
C ARG A 58 13.23 -13.70 -11.87
N LEU A 59 13.40 -12.51 -12.39
CA LEU A 59 13.43 -11.25 -11.65
C LEU A 59 12.47 -10.25 -12.31
N PRO A 60 12.05 -9.18 -11.60
CA PRO A 60 11.37 -8.05 -12.20
C PRO A 60 12.22 -7.41 -13.32
N ILE A 61 11.55 -6.75 -14.24
CA ILE A 61 12.18 -6.02 -15.34
C ILE A 61 12.42 -4.58 -14.89
N CYS A 62 13.68 -4.15 -14.89
CA CYS A 62 14.09 -2.79 -14.55
C CYS A 62 13.92 -1.82 -15.73
N ALA A 63 13.75 -0.54 -15.40
CA ALA A 63 13.99 0.54 -16.36
C ALA A 63 15.47 0.58 -16.80
N ASP A 64 15.73 1.17 -17.96
CA ASP A 64 17.08 1.29 -18.52
C ASP A 64 18.06 1.96 -17.53
N GLY A 65 19.27 1.42 -17.44
CA GLY A 65 20.32 1.91 -16.54
C GLY A 65 20.20 1.44 -15.09
N LEU A 66 19.24 0.58 -14.78
CA LEU A 66 19.03 0.01 -13.46
C LEU A 66 19.24 -1.50 -13.46
N LYS A 67 19.57 -2.04 -12.28
CA LYS A 67 19.58 -3.46 -11.99
C LYS A 67 18.77 -3.78 -10.74
N VAL A 68 18.26 -5.01 -10.66
CA VAL A 68 17.58 -5.55 -9.49
C VAL A 68 18.26 -6.83 -9.05
N ASN A 69 18.41 -6.99 -7.75
CA ASN A 69 18.80 -8.25 -7.10
C ASN A 69 17.83 -8.59 -5.97
N VAL A 70 17.86 -9.83 -5.54
CA VAL A 70 17.17 -10.27 -4.32
C VAL A 70 18.05 -9.87 -3.13
N PHE A 71 17.52 -9.00 -2.25
CA PHE A 71 18.15 -8.62 -0.99
C PHE A 71 17.93 -9.69 0.07
N ALA A 72 16.71 -10.25 0.15
CA ALA A 72 16.38 -11.38 1.01
C ALA A 72 15.24 -12.20 0.42
N SER A 73 15.27 -13.53 0.57
CA SER A 73 14.23 -14.47 0.13
C SER A 73 13.67 -15.28 1.30
N ASP A 74 12.69 -16.12 1.03
CA ASP A 74 12.11 -17.06 2.01
C ASP A 74 11.54 -16.37 3.26
N LEU A 75 10.97 -15.17 3.06
CA LEU A 75 10.16 -14.47 4.04
C LEU A 75 8.73 -15.00 4.02
N ASP A 76 7.93 -14.71 5.05
CA ASP A 76 6.52 -15.10 5.08
C ASP A 76 5.62 -13.88 4.85
N HIS A 77 5.37 -13.56 3.56
CA HIS A 77 4.51 -12.47 3.14
C HIS A 77 4.99 -11.08 3.64
N PRO A 78 6.18 -10.64 3.23
CA PRO A 78 6.75 -9.36 3.63
C PRO A 78 5.89 -8.20 3.14
N ARG A 79 5.56 -7.27 4.04
CA ARG A 79 4.64 -6.17 3.73
C ARG A 79 5.29 -4.81 3.82
N TRP A 80 5.94 -4.51 4.91
CA TRP A 80 6.51 -3.19 5.15
C TRP A 80 7.98 -3.27 5.50
N ILE A 81 8.71 -2.23 5.18
CA ILE A 81 10.15 -2.15 5.37
C ILE A 81 10.47 -0.87 6.12
N GLU A 82 11.34 -0.96 7.12
CA GLU A 82 11.95 0.16 7.80
C GLU A 82 13.46 -0.03 7.82
N VAL A 83 14.21 1.00 7.47
CA VAL A 83 15.67 0.97 7.50
C VAL A 83 16.15 1.74 8.72
N LEU A 84 16.81 1.04 9.63
CA LEU A 84 17.35 1.63 10.84
C LEU A 84 18.62 2.47 10.57
N PRO A 85 18.96 3.43 11.44
CA PRO A 85 20.13 4.30 11.24
C PRO A 85 21.48 3.57 11.10
N ASN A 86 21.58 2.34 11.63
CA ASN A 86 22.77 1.49 11.50
C ASN A 86 22.81 0.67 10.21
N GLY A 87 21.79 0.80 9.35
CA GLY A 87 21.67 0.08 8.08
C GLY A 87 20.88 -1.23 8.15
N ASP A 88 20.50 -1.70 9.34
CA ASP A 88 19.63 -2.87 9.47
C ASP A 88 18.27 -2.62 8.82
N VAL A 89 17.72 -3.64 8.19
CA VAL A 89 16.43 -3.58 7.50
C VAL A 89 15.42 -4.41 8.28
N LEU A 90 14.39 -3.75 8.79
CA LEU A 90 13.26 -4.41 9.44
C LEU A 90 12.16 -4.69 8.44
N VAL A 91 11.60 -5.90 8.47
CA VAL A 91 10.53 -6.34 7.58
C VAL A 91 9.34 -6.84 8.38
N ALA A 92 8.20 -6.19 8.24
CA ALA A 92 6.94 -6.69 8.79
C ALA A 92 6.41 -7.84 7.92
N GLU A 93 6.31 -9.01 8.52
CA GLU A 93 5.76 -10.22 7.90
C GLU A 93 4.36 -10.48 8.45
N SER A 94 3.35 -10.18 7.63
CA SER A 94 1.95 -10.26 8.05
C SER A 94 1.01 -10.47 6.88
N LYS A 95 -0.10 -11.16 7.13
CA LYS A 95 -1.12 -11.51 6.15
C LYS A 95 -2.50 -11.26 6.71
N GLU A 96 -3.45 -10.92 5.83
CA GLU A 96 -4.84 -10.78 6.23
C GLU A 96 -5.38 -12.11 6.77
N GLN A 97 -6.00 -12.04 7.95
CA GLN A 97 -6.62 -13.18 8.62
C GLN A 97 -8.14 -13.04 8.52
N PRO A 98 -8.79 -13.81 7.63
CA PRO A 98 -10.23 -13.75 7.52
C PRO A 98 -10.91 -14.32 8.76
N GLY A 99 -12.04 -13.73 9.12
CA GLY A 99 -12.93 -14.35 10.10
C GLY A 99 -13.44 -15.72 9.63
N PRO A 100 -14.08 -16.52 10.53
CA PRO A 100 -14.64 -17.79 10.15
C PRO A 100 -15.72 -17.62 9.08
N PRO A 101 -15.68 -18.43 7.99
CA PRO A 101 -16.69 -18.36 6.94
C PRO A 101 -18.06 -18.81 7.49
N ARG A 102 -19.09 -18.02 7.18
CA ARG A 102 -20.46 -18.23 7.68
C ARG A 102 -21.38 -18.86 6.65
N THR A 103 -21.04 -18.73 5.36
CA THR A 103 -21.84 -19.23 4.23
C THR A 103 -20.98 -20.05 3.28
N LEU A 104 -21.62 -20.83 2.39
CA LEU A 104 -20.91 -21.53 1.30
C LEU A 104 -20.20 -20.54 0.35
N MET A 105 -20.76 -19.35 0.18
CA MET A 105 -20.14 -18.30 -0.63
C MET A 105 -18.88 -17.77 0.05
N ASP A 106 -18.87 -17.58 1.37
CA ASP A 106 -17.67 -17.18 2.11
C ASP A 106 -16.58 -18.25 2.00
N HIS A 107 -16.93 -19.53 2.08
CA HIS A 107 -15.97 -20.63 1.88
C HIS A 107 -15.33 -20.58 0.48
N ALA A 108 -16.13 -20.36 -0.57
CA ALA A 108 -15.65 -20.27 -1.94
C ALA A 108 -14.78 -19.02 -2.15
N ALA A 109 -15.19 -17.87 -1.60
CA ALA A 109 -14.43 -16.63 -1.64
C ALA A 109 -13.09 -16.78 -0.93
N GLN A 110 -13.07 -17.29 0.30
CA GLN A 110 -11.83 -17.53 1.04
C GLN A 110 -10.91 -18.55 0.36
N ALA A 111 -11.46 -19.60 -0.26
CA ALA A 111 -10.66 -20.56 -1.03
C ALA A 111 -9.97 -19.86 -2.23
N THR A 112 -10.67 -18.96 -2.91
CA THR A 112 -10.11 -18.16 -3.99
C THR A 112 -9.03 -17.20 -3.47
N MET A 113 -9.29 -16.49 -2.37
CA MET A 113 -8.34 -15.55 -1.75
C MET A 113 -7.07 -16.25 -1.25
N ARG A 114 -7.18 -17.47 -0.70
CA ARG A 114 -6.00 -18.30 -0.34
C ARG A 114 -5.16 -18.67 -1.56
N ARG A 115 -5.80 -18.98 -2.69
CA ARG A 115 -5.11 -19.36 -3.92
C ARG A 115 -4.28 -18.22 -4.50
N VAL A 116 -4.69 -17.00 -4.29
CA VAL A 116 -3.95 -15.80 -4.69
C VAL A 116 -3.06 -15.25 -3.57
N LYS A 117 -2.85 -16.01 -2.48
CA LYS A 117 -2.06 -15.66 -1.29
C LYS A 117 -2.55 -14.40 -0.54
N ALA A 118 -3.74 -13.86 -0.83
CA ALA A 118 -4.24 -12.64 -0.19
C ALA A 118 -4.57 -12.83 1.29
N ILE A 119 -5.03 -14.04 1.69
CA ILE A 119 -5.39 -14.38 3.07
C ILE A 119 -4.72 -15.69 3.51
N GLY A 120 -4.55 -15.87 4.82
CA GLY A 120 -4.00 -17.11 5.36
C GLY A 120 -3.53 -16.98 6.81
N LYS A 121 -2.70 -17.92 7.24
CA LYS A 121 -1.98 -17.81 8.51
C LYS A 121 -0.96 -16.67 8.35
N SER A 122 -0.92 -15.76 9.29
CA SER A 122 0.03 -14.65 9.33
C SER A 122 1.24 -15.02 10.20
N ALA A 123 2.44 -14.65 9.75
CA ALA A 123 3.66 -14.80 10.55
C ALA A 123 3.62 -13.97 11.83
N ASN A 124 2.95 -12.80 11.77
CA ASN A 124 2.75 -11.92 12.92
C ASN A 124 4.06 -11.52 13.62
N ARG A 125 5.08 -11.21 12.82
CA ARG A 125 6.41 -10.85 13.31
C ARG A 125 7.04 -9.72 12.51
N VAL A 126 8.07 -9.13 13.07
CA VAL A 126 9.05 -8.30 12.37
C VAL A 126 10.36 -9.07 12.32
N THR A 127 10.96 -9.15 11.14
CA THR A 127 12.25 -9.79 10.90
C THR A 127 13.31 -8.71 10.64
N LEU A 128 14.45 -8.81 11.30
CA LEU A 128 15.65 -8.01 11.05
C LEU A 128 16.52 -8.71 10.02
N LEU A 129 16.94 -7.96 9.02
CA LEU A 129 17.88 -8.37 7.98
C LEU A 129 19.09 -7.45 8.02
N ARG A 130 20.29 -8.01 7.88
CA ARG A 130 21.53 -7.24 7.82
C ARG A 130 22.39 -7.74 6.66
N ASP A 131 22.84 -6.83 5.85
CA ASP A 131 23.87 -6.98 4.84
C ASP A 131 25.20 -6.63 5.50
N GLU A 132 26.02 -7.65 5.82
CA GLU A 132 27.21 -7.49 6.64
C GLU A 132 28.44 -7.03 5.84
N ASP A 133 28.51 -7.40 4.56
CA ASP A 133 29.66 -7.10 3.68
C ASP A 133 29.36 -6.02 2.63
N GLY A 134 28.11 -5.55 2.54
CA GLY A 134 27.70 -4.44 1.67
C GLY A 134 27.48 -4.86 0.22
N ASP A 135 27.32 -6.15 -0.08
CA ASP A 135 27.12 -6.64 -1.44
C ASP A 135 25.66 -6.47 -1.95
N GLY A 136 24.74 -6.16 -1.05
CA GLY A 136 23.33 -5.94 -1.33
C GLY A 136 22.49 -7.19 -1.20
N VAL A 137 22.97 -8.17 -0.44
CA VAL A 137 22.25 -9.38 0.00
C VAL A 137 22.34 -9.46 1.52
N ALA A 138 21.29 -9.82 2.21
CA ALA A 138 21.29 -9.92 3.66
C ALA A 138 21.74 -11.33 4.09
N GLU A 139 22.89 -11.44 4.82
CA GLU A 139 23.41 -12.67 5.38
C GLU A 139 22.75 -12.98 6.73
N THR A 140 22.58 -11.96 7.56
CA THR A 140 21.96 -12.13 8.88
C THR A 140 20.47 -11.94 8.83
N ARG A 141 19.76 -12.88 9.49
CA ARG A 141 18.31 -12.84 9.68
C ARG A 141 17.96 -13.21 11.11
N ASN A 142 17.27 -12.30 11.82
CA ASN A 142 16.79 -12.54 13.18
C ASN A 142 15.31 -12.19 13.30
N ILE A 143 14.59 -12.85 14.18
CA ILE A 143 13.25 -12.40 14.60
C ILE A 143 13.46 -11.20 15.52
N PHE A 144 13.04 -10.01 15.07
CA PHE A 144 13.19 -8.77 15.82
C PHE A 144 12.11 -8.64 16.90
N VAL A 145 10.86 -8.91 16.55
CA VAL A 145 9.74 -9.03 17.49
C VAL A 145 8.70 -9.98 16.92
N GLU A 146 8.12 -10.82 17.74
CA GLU A 146 7.11 -11.81 17.36
C GLU A 146 5.80 -11.68 18.15
N ASN A 147 4.82 -12.51 17.83
CA ASN A 147 3.51 -12.55 18.51
C ASN A 147 2.77 -11.21 18.45
N GLN A 148 2.93 -10.48 17.34
CA GLN A 148 2.23 -9.24 17.09
C GLN A 148 0.92 -9.51 16.33
N ASN A 149 -0.01 -8.55 16.33
CA ASN A 149 -1.29 -8.73 15.64
C ASN A 149 -1.25 -8.05 14.25
N GLN A 150 -0.85 -8.79 13.22
CA GLN A 150 -0.71 -8.30 11.85
C GLN A 150 0.13 -6.98 11.82
N PRO A 151 1.41 -7.03 12.21
CA PRO A 151 2.28 -5.86 12.22
C PRO A 151 2.44 -5.31 10.81
N PHE A 152 2.56 -3.97 10.69
CA PHE A 152 2.74 -3.31 9.40
C PHE A 152 3.72 -2.15 9.49
N GLY A 153 3.30 -0.94 9.88
CA GLY A 153 4.16 0.23 9.97
C GLY A 153 5.12 0.16 11.15
N MET A 154 6.31 0.67 10.94
CA MET A 154 7.37 0.74 11.93
C MET A 154 7.94 2.14 11.97
N ALA A 155 8.44 2.57 13.13
CA ALA A 155 9.09 3.85 13.30
C ALA A 155 10.06 3.80 14.48
N LEU A 156 11.23 4.42 14.34
CA LEU A 156 12.18 4.59 15.42
C LEU A 156 12.31 6.07 15.79
N VAL A 157 12.12 6.40 17.06
CA VAL A 157 12.30 7.75 17.60
C VAL A 157 13.18 7.65 18.84
N GLY A 158 14.43 8.10 18.72
CA GLY A 158 15.41 7.97 19.80
C GLY A 158 15.63 6.51 20.21
N ASP A 159 15.31 6.19 21.48
CA ASP A 159 15.38 4.85 22.08
C ASP A 159 14.02 4.13 22.11
N LYS A 160 13.05 4.57 21.33
CA LYS A 160 11.70 4.00 21.28
C LYS A 160 11.38 3.49 19.89
N PHE A 161 11.01 2.24 19.79
CA PHE A 161 10.52 1.60 18.57
C PHE A 161 9.00 1.48 18.61
N PHE A 162 8.34 2.05 17.61
CA PHE A 162 6.89 2.04 17.47
C PHE A 162 6.48 1.05 16.38
N LEU A 163 5.44 0.27 16.66
CA LEU A 163 4.90 -0.75 15.77
C LEU A 163 3.40 -0.58 15.59
N GLY A 164 2.96 -0.38 14.36
CA GLY A 164 1.56 -0.36 13.96
C GLY A 164 1.02 -1.78 13.75
N ASN A 165 0.22 -2.25 14.67
CA ASN A 165 -0.56 -3.49 14.58
C ASN A 165 -1.98 -3.17 14.09
N THR A 166 -2.72 -4.16 13.54
CA THR A 166 -4.09 -3.92 13.06
C THR A 166 -5.02 -3.35 14.12
N ASP A 167 -4.77 -3.66 15.38
CA ASP A 167 -5.57 -3.28 16.54
C ASP A 167 -4.98 -2.10 17.35
N GLY A 168 -3.84 -1.53 16.95
CA GLY A 168 -3.28 -0.38 17.67
C GLY A 168 -1.83 -0.05 17.33
N ILE A 169 -1.28 0.90 18.08
CA ILE A 169 0.14 1.24 18.05
C ILE A 169 0.76 0.81 19.37
N LYS A 170 1.84 0.05 19.27
CA LYS A 170 2.66 -0.34 20.41
C LYS A 170 4.00 0.38 20.40
N VAL A 171 4.59 0.56 21.57
CA VAL A 171 5.95 1.06 21.75
C VAL A 171 6.79 0.07 22.54
N PHE A 172 8.05 -0.06 22.15
CA PHE A 172 9.07 -0.89 22.77
C PHE A 172 10.29 -0.03 23.10
N ASP A 173 11.03 -0.42 24.14
CA ASP A 173 12.37 0.11 24.36
C ASP A 173 13.32 -0.48 23.31
N TYR A 174 14.18 0.37 22.75
CA TYR A 174 15.15 -0.02 21.73
C TYR A 174 16.55 0.42 22.12
N VAL A 175 17.50 -0.50 22.02
CA VAL A 175 18.92 -0.21 22.16
C VAL A 175 19.57 -0.27 20.79
N SER A 176 20.34 0.76 20.43
CA SER A 176 21.00 0.82 19.12
C SER A 176 21.81 -0.44 18.83
N GLY A 177 21.57 -1.06 17.68
CA GLY A 177 22.21 -2.30 17.25
C GLY A 177 21.56 -3.58 17.82
N ALA A 178 20.50 -3.47 18.63
CA ALA A 178 19.74 -4.65 19.08
C ALA A 178 19.18 -5.42 17.87
N THR A 179 19.30 -6.73 17.92
CA THR A 179 18.80 -7.65 16.88
C THR A 179 17.46 -8.29 17.23
N SER A 180 16.95 -8.01 18.43
CA SER A 180 15.64 -8.42 18.93
C SER A 180 15.12 -7.44 19.97
N LEU A 181 13.81 -7.40 20.15
CA LEU A 181 13.14 -6.65 21.22
C LEU A 181 12.55 -7.62 22.25
N ASP A 182 12.61 -7.23 23.50
CA ASP A 182 12.03 -8.00 24.61
C ASP A 182 10.58 -7.53 24.93
N GLY A 183 9.76 -8.46 25.41
CA GLY A 183 8.42 -8.19 25.92
C GLY A 183 7.35 -8.01 24.84
N GLU A 184 6.15 -7.62 25.30
CA GLU A 184 4.96 -7.48 24.43
C GLU A 184 4.77 -6.07 23.87
N GLY A 185 5.57 -5.11 24.35
CA GLY A 185 5.39 -3.68 24.08
C GLY A 185 4.19 -3.08 24.82
N GLN A 186 4.24 -1.78 25.05
CA GLN A 186 3.14 -1.01 25.63
C GLN A 186 2.19 -0.54 24.53
N THR A 187 0.88 -0.79 24.67
CA THR A 187 -0.12 -0.24 23.77
C THR A 187 -0.39 1.24 24.09
N LEU A 188 -0.19 2.11 23.10
CA LEU A 188 -0.44 3.55 23.22
C LEU A 188 -1.80 3.94 22.65
N VAL A 189 -2.14 3.38 21.48
CA VAL A 189 -3.39 3.68 20.77
C VAL A 189 -4.07 2.36 20.41
N THR A 190 -5.38 2.29 20.57
CA THR A 190 -6.18 1.13 20.18
C THR A 190 -7.07 1.48 18.98
N PHE A 191 -7.06 0.63 17.96
CA PHE A 191 -7.92 0.70 16.79
C PHE A 191 -8.87 -0.50 16.73
N LYS A 192 -10.05 -0.31 16.16
CA LYS A 192 -10.94 -1.44 15.86
C LYS A 192 -10.29 -2.29 14.75
N PRO A 193 -10.07 -3.60 14.95
CA PRO A 193 -9.58 -4.48 13.90
C PRO A 193 -10.64 -4.68 12.79
N HIS A 194 -10.28 -5.41 11.74
CA HIS A 194 -11.09 -5.71 10.53
C HIS A 194 -11.13 -4.57 9.49
N GLY A 195 -11.71 -4.86 8.34
CA GLY A 195 -11.70 -3.98 7.16
C GLY A 195 -10.29 -3.80 6.62
N HIS A 196 -9.92 -2.58 6.27
CA HIS A 196 -8.52 -2.29 5.92
C HIS A 196 -7.67 -2.37 7.20
N TRP A 197 -6.82 -3.39 7.25
CA TRP A 197 -6.12 -3.82 8.46
C TRP A 197 -4.72 -3.22 8.63
N THR A 198 -4.16 -2.62 7.59
CA THR A 198 -2.82 -2.03 7.62
C THR A 198 -2.78 -0.76 8.48
N ARG A 199 -1.68 -0.56 9.21
CA ARG A 199 -1.40 0.63 10.01
C ARG A 199 0.02 1.08 9.71
N SER A 200 0.20 1.80 8.60
CA SER A 200 1.49 2.43 8.29
C SER A 200 1.82 3.51 9.31
N LEU A 201 3.10 3.69 9.60
CA LEU A 201 3.58 4.76 10.47
C LEU A 201 4.55 5.65 9.71
N LEU A 202 4.57 6.95 10.04
CA LEU A 202 5.54 7.92 9.55
C LEU A 202 5.87 8.92 10.66
N VAL A 203 7.16 9.12 10.91
CA VAL A 203 7.66 10.08 11.91
C VAL A 203 7.73 11.48 11.30
N SER A 204 7.39 12.52 12.08
CA SER A 204 7.65 13.91 11.69
C SER A 204 9.15 14.21 11.64
N ALA A 205 9.55 15.22 10.86
CA ALA A 205 10.95 15.56 10.70
C ALA A 205 11.65 15.96 12.02
N ASP A 206 10.92 16.55 12.95
CA ASP A 206 11.39 16.93 14.31
C ASP A 206 11.25 15.77 15.33
N GLN A 207 10.79 14.60 14.90
CA GLN A 207 10.56 13.41 15.72
C GLN A 207 9.55 13.59 16.87
N SER A 208 8.76 14.65 16.86
CA SER A 208 7.76 14.93 17.92
C SER A 208 6.43 14.20 17.69
N LYS A 209 6.14 13.78 16.47
CA LYS A 209 4.86 13.17 16.07
C LYS A 209 5.06 11.90 15.26
N ILE A 210 4.07 11.01 15.38
CA ILE A 210 3.93 9.83 14.51
C ILE A 210 2.56 9.89 13.86
N TYR A 211 2.53 9.77 12.53
CA TYR A 211 1.31 9.69 11.74
C TYR A 211 0.98 8.23 11.44
N ALA A 212 -0.31 7.86 11.54
CA ALA A 212 -0.77 6.49 11.29
C ALA A 212 -1.93 6.45 10.31
N GLY A 213 -1.80 5.67 9.24
CA GLY A 213 -2.89 5.42 8.29
C GLY A 213 -3.88 4.40 8.84
N VAL A 214 -5.17 4.74 8.87
CA VAL A 214 -6.26 3.87 9.35
C VAL A 214 -7.37 3.83 8.30
N GLY A 215 -7.36 2.83 7.43
CA GLY A 215 -8.34 2.70 6.35
C GLY A 215 -9.76 2.38 6.83
N SER A 216 -10.75 2.53 5.97
CA SER A 216 -12.16 2.28 6.25
C SER A 216 -12.43 0.82 6.65
N LEU A 217 -13.54 0.60 7.35
CA LEU A 217 -14.02 -0.76 7.66
C LEU A 217 -14.71 -1.39 6.44
N THR A 218 -15.46 -0.58 5.70
CA THR A 218 -16.28 -1.02 4.58
C THR A 218 -15.88 -0.33 3.26
N ASN A 219 -16.48 -0.77 2.16
CA ASN A 219 -16.22 -0.17 0.85
C ASN A 219 -16.77 1.26 0.72
N ILE A 220 -17.99 1.49 1.19
CA ILE A 220 -18.76 2.73 0.98
C ILE A 220 -19.53 3.19 2.22
N ALA A 221 -19.14 2.80 3.41
CA ALA A 221 -19.91 3.01 4.64
C ALA A 221 -21.34 2.41 4.59
N ASP A 222 -21.51 1.30 3.86
CA ASP A 222 -22.79 0.60 3.64
C ASP A 222 -23.39 -0.02 4.91
N GLN A 223 -22.62 -0.07 5.99
CA GLN A 223 -23.10 -0.47 7.32
C GLN A 223 -23.30 0.72 8.28
N GLY A 224 -23.24 1.94 7.77
CA GLY A 224 -23.41 3.19 8.52
C GLY A 224 -22.09 3.84 8.92
N MET A 225 -22.16 5.15 9.19
CA MET A 225 -20.97 5.96 9.55
C MET A 225 -20.47 5.72 10.97
N ASP A 226 -21.30 5.23 11.87
CA ASP A 226 -20.92 5.03 13.30
C ASP A 226 -19.80 4.00 13.44
N ILE A 227 -19.78 2.98 12.56
CA ILE A 227 -18.73 1.96 12.59
C ILE A 227 -17.42 2.46 11.98
N GLU A 228 -17.48 3.51 11.16
CA GLU A 228 -16.32 4.15 10.51
C GLU A 228 -15.70 5.26 11.38
N ASN A 229 -16.21 5.51 12.58
CA ASN A 229 -15.66 6.52 13.48
C ASN A 229 -14.17 6.24 13.78
N GLY A 230 -13.32 7.23 13.48
CA GLY A 230 -11.85 7.14 13.58
C GLY A 230 -11.19 6.34 12.46
N ARG A 231 -11.92 5.97 11.40
CA ARG A 231 -11.43 5.25 10.22
C ARG A 231 -11.48 6.14 8.97
N ALA A 232 -10.99 5.61 7.84
CA ALA A 232 -10.77 6.38 6.62
C ALA A 232 -10.02 7.69 6.92
N ALA A 233 -8.96 7.58 7.71
CA ALA A 233 -8.30 8.70 8.39
C ALA A 233 -6.80 8.49 8.49
N ILE A 234 -6.10 9.60 8.68
CA ILE A 234 -4.74 9.62 9.23
C ILE A 234 -4.84 10.14 10.67
N TRP A 235 -4.22 9.42 11.59
CA TRP A 235 -4.08 9.80 12.98
C TRP A 235 -2.71 10.41 13.23
N GLU A 236 -2.63 11.29 14.22
CA GLU A 236 -1.40 11.88 14.75
C GLU A 236 -1.26 11.48 16.22
N LEU A 237 -0.11 10.93 16.60
CA LEU A 237 0.29 10.58 17.95
C LEU A 237 1.43 11.51 18.38
N ASP A 238 1.27 12.21 19.47
CA ASP A 238 2.34 12.97 20.11
C ASP A 238 3.27 12.02 20.86
N VAL A 239 4.56 12.04 20.54
CA VAL A 239 5.53 11.11 21.11
C VAL A 239 5.76 11.34 22.60
N ALA A 240 5.75 12.61 23.04
CA ALA A 240 6.05 12.98 24.42
C ALA A 240 4.85 12.78 25.36
N THR A 241 3.65 13.18 24.93
CA THR A 241 2.42 13.09 25.75
C THR A 241 1.69 11.77 25.57
N GLN A 242 1.98 11.03 24.46
CA GLN A 242 1.29 9.82 24.04
C GLN A 242 -0.20 10.03 23.74
N GLU A 243 -0.62 11.27 23.54
CA GLU A 243 -1.98 11.61 23.12
C GLU A 243 -2.13 11.43 21.60
N ALA A 244 -3.26 10.87 21.18
CA ALA A 244 -3.55 10.65 19.77
C ALA A 244 -4.85 11.37 19.36
N ARG A 245 -4.86 11.93 18.15
CA ARG A 245 -6.03 12.58 17.54
C ARG A 245 -6.16 12.20 16.07
N VAL A 246 -7.33 12.40 15.52
CA VAL A 246 -7.54 12.34 14.07
C VAL A 246 -6.93 13.59 13.43
N PHE A 247 -6.02 13.40 12.48
CA PHE A 247 -5.34 14.48 11.75
C PHE A 247 -6.10 14.85 10.47
N ALA A 248 -6.52 13.86 9.66
CA ALA A 248 -7.29 14.08 8.43
C ALA A 248 -8.28 12.92 8.22
N THR A 249 -9.37 13.18 7.48
CA THR A 249 -10.47 12.23 7.26
C THR A 249 -10.90 12.16 5.79
N GLY A 250 -11.79 11.20 5.46
CA GLY A 250 -12.29 11.02 4.10
C GLY A 250 -11.27 10.41 3.14
N LEU A 251 -10.20 9.83 3.65
CA LEU A 251 -9.15 9.11 2.95
C LEU A 251 -9.46 7.61 3.05
N ARG A 252 -10.25 7.06 2.13
CA ARG A 252 -10.80 5.70 2.24
C ARG A 252 -9.81 4.66 2.76
N ASN A 253 -8.65 4.55 2.15
CA ASN A 253 -7.57 3.68 2.63
C ASN A 253 -6.21 4.33 2.32
N ALA A 254 -5.80 5.26 3.17
CA ALA A 254 -4.47 5.84 3.16
C ALA A 254 -3.47 4.80 3.69
N VAL A 255 -2.45 4.45 2.90
CA VAL A 255 -1.46 3.44 3.28
C VAL A 255 -0.07 4.04 3.34
N GLY A 256 0.63 4.19 2.22
CA GLY A 256 1.95 4.79 2.18
C GLY A 256 1.90 6.28 2.51
N MET A 257 2.82 6.73 3.36
CA MET A 257 3.01 8.13 3.71
C MET A 257 4.47 8.50 3.56
N ALA A 258 4.74 9.72 3.11
CA ALA A 258 6.10 10.26 2.99
C ALA A 258 6.09 11.79 3.12
N TRP A 259 7.19 12.34 3.60
CA TRP A 259 7.41 13.79 3.60
C TRP A 259 8.01 14.22 2.25
N GLU A 260 7.49 15.29 1.69
CA GLU A 260 8.18 16.05 0.65
C GLU A 260 9.11 17.07 1.37
N PRO A 261 10.43 16.95 1.22
CA PRO A 261 11.37 17.62 2.14
C PRO A 261 11.46 19.14 1.96
N ASN A 262 11.17 19.67 0.76
CA ASN A 262 11.34 21.10 0.47
C ASN A 262 10.20 21.93 1.08
N THR A 263 8.96 21.42 1.04
CA THR A 263 7.77 22.10 1.58
C THR A 263 7.32 21.55 2.94
N GLN A 264 7.94 20.47 3.41
CA GLN A 264 7.57 19.76 4.63
C GLN A 264 6.10 19.27 4.62
N ARG A 265 5.54 19.02 3.43
CA ARG A 265 4.18 18.49 3.30
C ARG A 265 4.17 16.97 3.49
N LEU A 266 3.19 16.51 4.25
CA LEU A 266 2.82 15.10 4.34
C LEU A 266 2.10 14.68 3.06
N TRP A 267 2.56 13.62 2.42
CA TRP A 267 1.93 13.00 1.26
C TRP A 267 1.47 11.59 1.59
N THR A 268 0.38 11.14 0.96
CA THR A 268 -0.13 9.77 1.09
C THR A 268 -0.66 9.25 -0.23
N VAL A 269 -0.62 7.92 -0.39
CA VAL A 269 -1.36 7.20 -1.44
C VAL A 269 -2.63 6.61 -0.85
N VAL A 270 -3.73 6.74 -1.58
CA VAL A 270 -5.05 6.30 -1.14
C VAL A 270 -5.67 5.34 -2.15
N ASN A 271 -6.15 4.21 -1.64
CA ASN A 271 -6.92 3.27 -2.43
C ASN A 271 -8.41 3.59 -2.32
N GLU A 272 -9.00 3.89 -3.46
CA GLU A 272 -10.39 4.27 -3.55
C GLU A 272 -11.35 3.08 -3.60
N ARG A 273 -12.63 3.38 -3.58
CA ARG A 273 -13.72 2.43 -3.51
C ARG A 273 -13.91 1.60 -4.79
N ASP A 274 -14.50 0.43 -4.64
CA ASP A 274 -14.80 -0.50 -5.72
C ASP A 274 -16.24 -0.33 -6.27
N GLY A 275 -16.48 -0.86 -7.49
CA GLY A 275 -17.81 -1.06 -8.07
C GLY A 275 -18.35 0.10 -8.92
N LEU A 276 -17.49 1.03 -9.36
CA LEU A 276 -17.83 2.12 -10.26
C LEU A 276 -17.26 1.97 -11.69
N GLY A 277 -16.64 0.84 -11.99
CA GLY A 277 -15.99 0.55 -13.26
C GLY A 277 -14.50 0.39 -13.15
N ASP A 278 -13.84 0.12 -14.27
CA ASP A 278 -12.41 -0.18 -14.31
C ASP A 278 -11.51 1.03 -14.02
N GLU A 279 -11.93 2.24 -14.40
CA GLU A 279 -11.14 3.47 -14.26
C GLU A 279 -11.71 4.46 -13.24
N THR A 280 -12.79 4.10 -12.54
CA THR A 280 -13.51 5.02 -11.64
C THR A 280 -13.83 4.37 -10.30
N PRO A 281 -13.51 5.03 -9.17
CA PRO A 281 -12.65 6.21 -9.06
C PRO A 281 -11.17 5.83 -9.21
N PRO A 282 -10.27 6.78 -9.51
CA PRO A 282 -8.85 6.50 -9.49
C PRO A 282 -8.34 6.42 -8.05
N ASP A 283 -7.39 5.53 -7.79
CA ASP A 283 -6.49 5.68 -6.66
C ASP A 283 -5.67 6.96 -6.84
N TYR A 284 -5.18 7.56 -5.76
CA TYR A 284 -4.51 8.85 -5.86
C TYR A 284 -3.34 9.03 -4.90
N LEU A 285 -2.46 9.96 -5.26
CA LEU A 285 -1.42 10.55 -4.43
C LEU A 285 -1.86 11.98 -4.07
N THR A 286 -1.83 12.33 -2.79
CA THR A 286 -2.25 13.67 -2.33
C THR A 286 -1.45 14.16 -1.15
N SER A 287 -1.28 15.49 -1.07
CA SER A 287 -0.81 16.17 0.12
C SER A 287 -1.90 16.16 1.20
N VAL A 288 -1.50 16.08 2.46
CA VAL A 288 -2.44 15.97 3.59
C VAL A 288 -2.29 17.17 4.50
N VAL A 289 -3.43 17.79 4.85
CA VAL A 289 -3.48 18.94 5.75
C VAL A 289 -4.25 18.59 7.02
N ASP A 290 -3.86 19.22 8.13
CA ASP A 290 -4.54 19.08 9.41
C ASP A 290 -6.00 19.53 9.33
N GLY A 291 -6.92 18.71 9.85
CA GLY A 291 -8.36 18.93 9.76
C GLY A 291 -8.96 18.69 8.37
N GLY A 292 -8.16 18.27 7.38
CA GLY A 292 -8.62 18.05 6.00
C GLY A 292 -9.63 16.90 5.87
N PHE A 293 -10.59 17.08 4.95
CA PHE A 293 -11.55 16.05 4.55
C PHE A 293 -11.45 15.80 3.03
N TYR A 294 -11.26 14.52 2.62
CA TYR A 294 -10.93 14.14 1.24
C TYR A 294 -12.06 13.44 0.47
N GLY A 295 -13.29 13.51 0.97
CA GLY A 295 -14.52 13.17 0.26
C GLY A 295 -15.18 11.85 0.64
N TRP A 296 -14.42 10.76 0.89
CA TRP A 296 -15.02 9.46 1.22
C TRP A 296 -15.87 9.53 2.51
N PRO A 297 -17.07 8.94 2.56
CA PRO A 297 -17.74 8.14 1.52
C PRO A 297 -18.65 8.92 0.58
N TYR A 298 -18.84 10.24 0.77
CA TYR A 298 -19.87 11.04 0.11
C TYR A 298 -19.53 11.43 -1.33
N SER A 299 -18.24 11.54 -1.62
CA SER A 299 -17.72 11.89 -2.95
C SER A 299 -16.35 11.27 -3.18
N TYR A 300 -15.94 11.25 -4.43
CA TYR A 300 -14.60 10.85 -4.84
C TYR A 300 -14.04 11.87 -5.84
N TRP A 301 -12.69 11.88 -6.00
CA TRP A 301 -11.98 12.79 -6.87
C TRP A 301 -12.55 14.23 -6.83
N ASP A 302 -12.73 14.91 -7.93
CA ASP A 302 -13.18 16.32 -8.07
C ASP A 302 -14.60 16.56 -7.48
N ARG A 303 -14.87 16.16 -6.25
CA ARG A 303 -16.17 16.25 -5.55
C ARG A 303 -17.32 15.57 -6.31
N ILE A 304 -16.99 14.55 -7.12
CA ILE A 304 -18.01 13.77 -7.81
C ILE A 304 -18.81 13.00 -6.75
N VAL A 305 -20.09 13.30 -6.67
CA VAL A 305 -20.99 12.73 -5.65
C VAL A 305 -21.11 11.21 -5.84
N ASP A 306 -20.96 10.45 -4.75
CA ASP A 306 -21.34 9.03 -4.71
C ASP A 306 -22.78 8.94 -4.20
N ASP A 307 -23.73 8.77 -5.10
CA ASP A 307 -25.18 8.76 -4.84
C ASP A 307 -25.69 7.51 -4.12
N ARG A 308 -24.78 6.55 -3.82
CA ARG A 308 -25.12 5.28 -3.17
C ARG A 308 -25.00 5.30 -1.66
N VAL A 309 -24.63 6.43 -1.08
CA VAL A 309 -24.54 6.65 0.37
C VAL A 309 -25.44 7.82 0.78
N PRO A 310 -25.90 7.87 2.04
CA PRO A 310 -26.58 9.05 2.57
C PRO A 310 -25.69 10.28 2.38
N GLN A 311 -26.24 11.34 1.79
CA GLN A 311 -25.46 12.51 1.38
C GLN A 311 -25.26 13.52 2.50
N ASP A 312 -24.09 14.17 2.46
CA ASP A 312 -23.74 15.34 3.23
C ASP A 312 -23.20 16.42 2.26
N PRO A 313 -24.08 17.28 1.70
CA PRO A 313 -23.67 18.26 0.70
C PRO A 313 -22.63 19.27 1.19
N GLU A 314 -22.64 19.58 2.49
CA GLU A 314 -21.66 20.51 3.08
C GLU A 314 -20.26 19.88 3.09
N LYS A 315 -20.15 18.63 3.50
CA LYS A 315 -18.88 17.89 3.42
C LYS A 315 -18.39 17.74 2.00
N VAL A 316 -19.27 17.43 1.04
CA VAL A 316 -18.90 17.35 -0.38
C VAL A 316 -18.34 18.69 -0.87
N ALA A 317 -19.03 19.80 -0.60
CA ALA A 317 -18.60 21.12 -1.02
C ALA A 317 -17.25 21.54 -0.44
N ASN A 318 -16.97 21.13 0.79
CA ASN A 318 -15.74 21.48 1.52
C ASN A 318 -14.62 20.41 1.39
N SER A 319 -14.85 19.31 0.66
CA SER A 319 -13.83 18.29 0.48
C SER A 319 -12.64 18.80 -0.32
N ILE A 320 -11.46 18.34 0.05
CA ILE A 320 -10.20 18.63 -0.66
C ILE A 320 -10.12 17.70 -1.87
N VAL A 321 -9.85 18.28 -3.03
CA VAL A 321 -9.60 17.52 -4.26
C VAL A 321 -8.18 16.95 -4.20
N PRO A 322 -7.99 15.64 -4.43
CA PRO A 322 -6.66 15.05 -4.48
C PRO A 322 -5.77 15.64 -5.57
N ASP A 323 -4.45 15.65 -5.35
CA ASP A 323 -3.48 16.32 -6.21
C ASP A 323 -3.15 15.54 -7.50
N TYR A 324 -3.15 14.20 -7.44
CA TYR A 324 -2.65 13.39 -8.56
C TYR A 324 -3.29 12.01 -8.63
N ALA A 325 -3.98 11.72 -9.73
CA ALA A 325 -4.59 10.41 -9.99
C ALA A 325 -3.57 9.36 -10.44
N LEU A 326 -3.63 8.17 -9.85
CA LEU A 326 -2.75 7.04 -10.15
C LEU A 326 -3.39 5.99 -11.08
N GLY A 327 -4.65 6.22 -11.49
CA GLY A 327 -5.46 5.28 -12.26
C GLY A 327 -6.34 4.38 -11.40
N GLY A 328 -7.35 3.75 -12.01
CA GLY A 328 -8.33 2.93 -11.28
C GLY A 328 -7.72 1.65 -10.72
N HIS A 329 -7.98 1.37 -9.45
CA HIS A 329 -7.70 0.11 -8.76
C HIS A 329 -6.23 -0.36 -8.83
N THR A 330 -5.27 0.56 -8.80
CA THR A 330 -3.84 0.22 -8.85
C THR A 330 -3.35 -0.45 -7.57
N ALA A 331 -4.12 -0.31 -6.49
CA ALA A 331 -3.75 -0.70 -5.13
C ALA A 331 -2.37 -0.15 -4.75
N SER A 332 -2.21 1.17 -4.85
CA SER A 332 -1.00 1.88 -4.47
C SER A 332 -0.83 1.82 -2.95
N LEU A 333 0.20 1.09 -2.47
CA LEU A 333 0.40 0.81 -1.04
C LEU A 333 1.67 1.47 -0.49
N GLY A 334 2.84 1.13 -1.02
CA GLY A 334 4.12 1.70 -0.60
C GLY A 334 4.32 3.11 -1.15
N LEU A 335 4.93 3.99 -0.35
CA LEU A 335 5.30 5.34 -0.75
C LEU A 335 6.61 5.73 -0.06
N CYS A 336 7.58 6.20 -0.83
CA CYS A 336 8.74 6.88 -0.27
C CYS A 336 9.18 8.05 -1.15
N TRP A 337 9.77 9.07 -0.54
CA TRP A 337 10.46 10.13 -1.28
C TRP A 337 11.79 9.63 -1.79
N MET A 338 12.08 9.89 -3.04
CA MET A 338 13.36 9.61 -3.66
C MET A 338 14.05 10.94 -4.05
N PRO A 339 15.17 11.31 -3.43
CA PRO A 339 15.92 12.48 -3.79
C PRO A 339 16.61 12.32 -5.16
N SER A 340 16.92 13.44 -5.78
CA SER A 340 17.69 13.45 -7.03
C SER A 340 19.05 12.77 -6.84
N GLY A 341 19.45 11.95 -7.81
CA GLY A 341 20.75 11.25 -7.78
C GLY A 341 20.71 9.87 -7.13
N THR A 342 19.58 9.41 -6.60
CA THR A 342 19.40 8.04 -6.11
C THR A 342 19.48 7.03 -7.26
N LEU A 343 18.69 7.23 -8.30
CA LEU A 343 18.68 6.38 -9.49
C LEU A 343 18.98 7.21 -10.75
N PRO A 344 19.86 6.72 -11.65
CA PRO A 344 20.18 7.44 -12.89
C PRO A 344 18.95 7.61 -13.79
N GLY A 345 18.84 8.77 -14.41
CA GLY A 345 17.72 9.10 -15.30
C GLY A 345 16.41 9.45 -14.57
N PHE A 346 16.34 9.33 -13.25
CA PHE A 346 15.24 9.79 -12.41
C PHE A 346 15.68 11.05 -11.64
N GLY A 347 14.77 12.00 -11.47
CA GLY A 347 14.97 13.16 -10.62
C GLY A 347 14.49 12.91 -9.19
N GLU A 348 14.04 13.97 -8.52
CA GLU A 348 13.36 13.87 -7.23
C GLU A 348 11.86 13.60 -7.41
N GLY A 349 11.26 12.89 -6.47
CA GLY A 349 9.82 12.58 -6.49
C GLY A 349 9.43 11.42 -5.61
N MET A 350 8.22 10.94 -5.81
CA MET A 350 7.65 9.84 -5.04
C MET A 350 7.77 8.51 -5.79
N VAL A 351 8.27 7.50 -5.10
CA VAL A 351 8.27 6.11 -5.55
C VAL A 351 7.08 5.40 -4.91
N ILE A 352 6.30 4.67 -5.72
CA ILE A 352 5.05 4.05 -5.31
C ILE A 352 5.04 2.58 -5.68
N GLY A 353 4.84 1.72 -4.68
CA GLY A 353 4.56 0.29 -4.88
C GLY A 353 3.09 0.08 -5.21
N GLN A 354 2.79 -0.37 -6.42
CA GLN A 354 1.43 -0.68 -6.86
C GLN A 354 1.19 -2.18 -6.79
N HIS A 355 0.48 -2.61 -5.76
CA HIS A 355 0.18 -4.02 -5.47
C HIS A 355 -0.66 -4.70 -6.55
N GLY A 356 -1.47 -3.91 -7.25
CA GLY A 356 -2.24 -4.36 -8.40
C GLY A 356 -3.69 -4.75 -8.11
N SER A 357 -4.50 -4.57 -9.13
CA SER A 357 -5.95 -4.75 -9.10
C SER A 357 -6.39 -6.22 -9.03
N TRP A 358 -7.60 -6.42 -8.57
CA TRP A 358 -8.31 -7.72 -8.59
C TRP A 358 -9.74 -7.61 -9.14
N ASN A 359 -10.20 -6.37 -9.41
CA ASN A 359 -11.59 -6.04 -9.73
C ASN A 359 -11.70 -5.24 -11.05
N ARG A 360 -10.85 -5.54 -12.02
CA ARG A 360 -10.83 -4.93 -13.38
C ARG A 360 -10.83 -5.99 -14.48
N SER A 361 -11.28 -5.58 -15.65
CA SER A 361 -11.24 -6.41 -16.87
C SER A 361 -9.81 -6.58 -17.41
N ILE A 362 -9.01 -5.51 -17.37
CA ILE A 362 -7.57 -5.51 -17.64
C ILE A 362 -6.88 -5.06 -16.36
N LEU A 363 -5.98 -5.87 -15.84
CA LEU A 363 -5.31 -5.59 -14.58
C LEU A 363 -4.45 -4.32 -14.66
N SER A 364 -4.37 -3.58 -13.55
CA SER A 364 -3.55 -2.39 -13.37
C SER A 364 -2.66 -2.52 -12.14
N GLY A 365 -1.63 -1.67 -12.02
CA GLY A 365 -0.62 -1.81 -10.98
C GLY A 365 0.34 -2.96 -11.29
N TYR A 366 0.70 -3.77 -10.30
CA TYR A 366 1.72 -4.84 -10.39
C TYR A 366 3.06 -4.30 -10.86
N LYS A 367 3.50 -3.20 -10.29
CA LYS A 367 4.73 -2.51 -10.68
C LYS A 367 5.19 -1.52 -9.63
N LEU A 368 6.43 -1.08 -9.75
CA LEU A 368 6.97 0.05 -9.03
C LEU A 368 7.02 1.25 -9.97
N ILE A 369 6.44 2.36 -9.58
CA ILE A 369 6.41 3.59 -10.36
C ILE A 369 7.10 4.75 -9.64
N PHE A 370 7.55 5.71 -10.41
CA PHE A 370 8.07 7.00 -9.97
C PHE A 370 7.17 8.13 -10.47
N VAL A 371 6.70 8.98 -9.59
CA VAL A 371 6.01 10.23 -9.92
C VAL A 371 6.99 11.38 -9.70
N PRO A 372 7.43 12.07 -10.77
CA PRO A 372 8.37 13.17 -10.61
C PRO A 372 7.74 14.36 -9.89
N PHE A 373 8.54 15.07 -9.12
CA PHE A 373 8.12 16.30 -8.42
C PHE A 373 8.92 17.50 -8.92
N LYS A 374 8.29 18.65 -8.83
CA LYS A 374 8.89 19.96 -9.08
C LYS A 374 8.18 20.98 -8.19
N ASP A 375 8.96 21.82 -7.51
CA ASP A 375 8.44 22.87 -6.62
C ASP A 375 7.46 22.30 -5.57
N GLY A 376 7.75 21.10 -5.03
CA GLY A 376 6.96 20.43 -4.01
C GLY A 376 5.66 19.80 -4.50
N MET A 377 5.42 19.70 -5.80
CA MET A 377 4.20 19.17 -6.40
C MET A 377 4.50 18.10 -7.47
N PRO A 378 3.60 17.12 -7.68
CA PRO A 378 3.72 16.15 -8.76
C PRO A 378 3.80 16.83 -10.13
N ALA A 379 4.79 16.45 -10.95
CA ALA A 379 5.06 17.04 -12.24
C ALA A 379 5.25 16.01 -13.35
N GLY A 380 4.35 16.00 -14.32
CA GLY A 380 4.43 15.09 -15.46
C GLY A 380 3.74 13.76 -15.25
N LYS A 381 4.08 12.79 -16.11
CA LYS A 381 3.50 11.43 -16.07
C LYS A 381 4.31 10.50 -15.17
N PRO A 382 3.68 9.48 -14.57
CA PRO A 382 4.43 8.47 -13.83
C PRO A 382 5.32 7.67 -14.78
N ARG A 383 6.46 7.19 -14.27
CA ARG A 383 7.45 6.38 -14.98
C ARG A 383 7.64 5.06 -14.27
N ASP A 384 7.74 3.98 -15.02
CA ASP A 384 7.97 2.67 -14.45
C ASP A 384 9.46 2.53 -14.00
N ILE A 385 9.67 2.00 -12.80
CA ILE A 385 10.99 1.60 -12.27
C ILE A 385 11.14 0.08 -12.41
N LEU A 386 10.13 -0.68 -11.96
CA LEU A 386 10.08 -2.14 -12.08
C LEU A 386 8.74 -2.59 -12.68
N THR A 387 8.80 -3.54 -13.59
CA THR A 387 7.64 -4.20 -14.21
C THR A 387 7.85 -5.73 -14.25
N GLY A 388 6.98 -6.46 -14.94
CA GLY A 388 7.13 -7.91 -15.11
C GLY A 388 6.61 -8.75 -13.94
N PHE A 389 5.79 -8.16 -13.05
CA PHE A 389 5.16 -8.86 -11.92
C PHE A 389 3.95 -9.71 -12.33
N LEU A 390 3.44 -9.53 -13.54
CA LEU A 390 2.35 -10.34 -14.14
C LEU A 390 2.84 -11.09 -15.39
N SER A 391 2.23 -12.25 -15.66
CA SER A 391 2.34 -12.89 -16.97
C SER A 391 1.62 -12.04 -18.03
N GLU A 392 2.07 -12.14 -19.30
CA GLU A 392 1.49 -11.39 -20.43
C GLU A 392 -0.01 -11.65 -20.62
N ASP A 393 -0.47 -12.86 -20.30
CA ASP A 393 -1.89 -13.25 -20.36
C ASP A 393 -2.67 -12.92 -19.09
N GLU A 394 -2.04 -12.26 -18.11
CA GLU A 394 -2.59 -11.84 -16.82
C GLU A 394 -3.19 -13.00 -15.99
N LYS A 395 -2.71 -14.25 -16.20
CA LYS A 395 -3.17 -15.41 -15.42
C LYS A 395 -2.38 -15.66 -14.16
N PHE A 396 -1.11 -15.23 -14.14
CA PHE A 396 -0.20 -15.46 -13.03
C PHE A 396 0.39 -14.16 -12.53
N ALA A 397 0.44 -14.01 -11.21
CA ALA A 397 1.23 -13.00 -10.55
C ALA A 397 2.52 -13.65 -10.03
N TYR A 398 3.66 -13.14 -10.51
CA TYR A 398 4.98 -13.55 -10.03
C TYR A 398 5.31 -12.83 -8.73
N GLY A 399 4.81 -11.61 -8.56
CA GLY A 399 4.97 -10.79 -7.40
C GLY A 399 3.91 -9.70 -7.33
N ARG A 400 3.85 -9.02 -6.17
CA ARG A 400 3.01 -7.86 -5.92
C ARG A 400 3.75 -6.88 -5.00
N PRO A 401 4.27 -5.76 -5.51
CA PRO A 401 5.00 -4.78 -4.71
C PRO A 401 4.12 -4.18 -3.61
N VAL A 402 4.66 -4.06 -2.40
CA VAL A 402 3.97 -3.45 -1.25
C VAL A 402 4.79 -2.28 -0.72
N GLY A 403 5.53 -2.48 0.36
CA GLY A 403 6.39 -1.46 0.96
C GLY A 403 7.56 -1.12 0.04
N VAL A 404 7.92 0.15 0.00
CA VAL A 404 9.11 0.65 -0.68
C VAL A 404 9.79 1.69 0.20
N THR A 405 11.13 1.63 0.27
CA THR A 405 11.94 2.60 1.01
C THR A 405 13.30 2.79 0.35
N LEU A 406 14.01 3.84 0.72
CA LEU A 406 15.42 4.00 0.37
C LEU A 406 16.28 3.02 1.17
N GLY A 407 17.31 2.47 0.55
CA GLY A 407 18.39 1.80 1.29
C GLY A 407 19.19 2.82 2.13
N ALA A 408 19.93 2.32 3.12
CA ALA A 408 20.76 3.16 4.01
C ALA A 408 21.78 4.03 3.25
N ASP A 409 22.23 3.57 2.09
CA ASP A 409 23.13 4.29 1.19
C ASP A 409 22.49 5.45 0.42
N CYS A 410 21.17 5.62 0.48
CA CYS A 410 20.38 6.54 -0.34
C CYS A 410 20.60 6.41 -1.86
N LYS A 411 21.22 5.31 -2.31
CA LYS A 411 21.52 4.99 -3.72
C LYS A 411 20.80 3.74 -4.21
N SER A 412 19.96 3.19 -3.37
CA SER A 412 19.16 2.00 -3.67
C SER A 412 17.73 2.16 -3.17
N LEU A 413 16.83 1.36 -3.75
CA LEU A 413 15.47 1.15 -3.25
C LEU A 413 15.33 -0.29 -2.76
N LEU A 414 14.65 -0.47 -1.65
CA LEU A 414 14.22 -1.78 -1.15
C LEU A 414 12.71 -1.92 -1.36
N ILE A 415 12.26 -3.06 -1.87
CA ILE A 415 10.88 -3.30 -2.24
C ILE A 415 10.42 -4.64 -1.66
N ALA A 416 9.38 -4.62 -0.82
CA ALA A 416 8.72 -5.84 -0.34
C ALA A 416 7.77 -6.39 -1.40
N ASP A 417 7.82 -7.69 -1.62
CA ASP A 417 6.94 -8.44 -2.51
C ASP A 417 6.29 -9.59 -1.74
N ASP A 418 5.01 -9.46 -1.44
CA ASP A 418 4.27 -10.38 -0.57
C ASP A 418 3.82 -11.68 -1.25
N VAL A 419 3.80 -11.74 -2.57
CA VAL A 419 3.54 -12.96 -3.33
C VAL A 419 4.83 -13.72 -3.61
N GLY A 420 5.92 -12.98 -3.88
CA GLY A 420 7.23 -13.55 -4.12
C GLY A 420 7.95 -13.99 -2.85
N ASP A 421 7.50 -13.53 -1.67
CA ASP A 421 8.11 -13.79 -0.36
C ASP A 421 9.58 -13.29 -0.30
N VAL A 422 9.84 -12.12 -0.94
CA VAL A 422 11.18 -11.55 -1.13
C VAL A 422 11.22 -10.04 -0.85
N ILE A 423 12.43 -9.56 -0.54
CA ILE A 423 12.79 -8.14 -0.64
C ILE A 423 13.72 -7.99 -1.85
N PHE A 424 13.35 -7.12 -2.78
CA PHE A 424 14.22 -6.71 -3.89
C PHE A 424 15.01 -5.47 -3.54
N ARG A 425 16.22 -5.37 -4.11
CA ARG A 425 17.05 -4.16 -4.10
C ARG A 425 17.27 -3.67 -5.53
N VAL A 426 16.99 -2.41 -5.80
CA VAL A 426 17.18 -1.73 -7.08
C VAL A 426 18.29 -0.71 -6.95
N THR A 427 19.26 -0.74 -7.87
CA THR A 427 20.39 0.20 -7.93
C THR A 427 20.68 0.63 -9.37
N ALA A 428 21.59 1.58 -9.57
CA ALA A 428 22.25 1.79 -10.85
C ALA A 428 22.99 0.52 -11.32
N LEU A 429 23.12 0.36 -12.66
CA LEU A 429 23.93 -0.68 -13.28
C LEU A 429 25.42 -0.53 -12.92
#